data_d39e1f72385b351bc4ee6397c99020cb
#
_entry.id   d39e1f72385b351bc4ee6397c99020cb
#
_cell.length_a   1.000
_cell.length_b   1.000
_cell.length_c   1.000
_cell.angle_alpha   90.00
_cell.angle_beta   90.00
_cell.angle_gamma   90.00
#
_symmetry.space_group_name_H-M   'P 1'
#
loop_
_entity.id
_entity.type
_entity.pdbx_description
1 polymer ?
#
loop_
_entity_poly.entity_id
_entity_poly.type
_entity_poly.pdbx_seq_one_letter_code
_entity_poly.pdbx_strand_id
1 'polypeptide(L)'
;MAAFVIEGGHRLHGDIHPQGAKNEVLQIICATLLTKEKVTIHNVPNILDVNNLIQLLREMGVKVTKEGLDVYSFQADDVDLDYVDSEAFLKKCAQLRGSVMLIGPMLGRFGRVNYAKPGGDQIGRRRLDTHFIGLYRLGANFAYDEEKKAYVITADELKGRYMLLDEASVTGTANIIMAAVMAKGKTTIYNAACEPYLQQLCRMLNRMGAKISGIASNLLTIEGVEELHGCEHTVLPDMIEVGSFIGMAAMTQSEITIKNVSYENLGIIPESFRRLGIMLEQRGDDIFVPEQEHYVIESFMDGSILTLADAPWPGLTPDLLSVMLVVATQAQGSVLIHQKMFESRLFFVDKLIDMGAQIILCDPHRAVVVGHDRKFRLRGGKMASPDIRAGIALLIAAMSAEGISRISNIEQIDRGYQNIEQRLNELGAGITRI
;
A
#
# COMPACT_ATOMS: atom_id res chain seq x y z
N MET A 1 17.97 13.30 12.00
CA MET A 1 17.06 12.73 10.99
C MET A 1 17.91 11.95 10.02
N ALA A 2 17.61 10.69 9.85
CA ALA A 2 18.32 9.83 8.92
C ALA A 2 18.15 10.32 7.46
N ALA A 3 19.17 10.09 6.64
CA ALA A 3 19.15 10.49 5.25
C ALA A 3 19.85 9.44 4.37
N PHE A 4 19.44 9.35 3.11
CA PHE A 4 20.20 8.68 2.05
C PHE A 4 21.10 9.68 1.34
N VAL A 5 22.35 9.30 1.12
CA VAL A 5 23.28 9.92 0.17
C VAL A 5 23.39 8.94 -1.00
N ILE A 6 23.04 9.40 -2.20
CA ILE A 6 22.95 8.59 -3.40
C ILE A 6 23.95 9.13 -4.42
N GLU A 7 24.88 8.30 -4.85
CA GLU A 7 25.67 8.53 -6.05
C GLU A 7 24.90 8.00 -7.24
N GLY A 8 24.47 8.89 -8.13
CA GLY A 8 23.65 8.51 -9.27
C GLY A 8 24.45 7.96 -10.44
N GLY A 9 23.75 7.40 -11.42
CA GLY A 9 24.34 6.87 -12.65
C GLY A 9 24.87 5.44 -12.56
N HIS A 10 24.70 4.75 -11.43
CA HIS A 10 25.01 3.32 -11.31
C HIS A 10 23.94 2.47 -11.98
N ARG A 11 24.37 1.45 -12.72
CA ARG A 11 23.50 0.43 -13.31
C ARG A 11 23.31 -0.73 -12.34
N LEU A 12 22.10 -1.23 -12.26
CA LEU A 12 21.75 -2.38 -11.43
C LEU A 12 21.79 -3.66 -12.25
N HIS A 13 22.27 -4.75 -11.66
CA HIS A 13 22.32 -6.07 -12.30
C HIS A 13 21.98 -7.18 -11.30
N GLY A 14 21.27 -8.20 -11.77
CA GLY A 14 20.97 -9.39 -10.99
C GLY A 14 19.49 -9.57 -10.68
N ASP A 15 19.21 -10.38 -9.68
CA ASP A 15 17.88 -10.77 -9.25
C ASP A 15 17.46 -10.02 -7.99
N ILE A 16 16.20 -9.59 -7.94
CA ILE A 16 15.62 -8.97 -6.75
C ILE A 16 14.27 -9.60 -6.43
N HIS A 17 14.03 -9.86 -5.14
CA HIS A 17 12.77 -10.39 -4.65
C HIS A 17 11.93 -9.26 -4.03
N PRO A 18 10.67 -9.07 -4.43
CA PRO A 18 9.79 -8.14 -3.73
C PRO A 18 9.49 -8.66 -2.32
N GLN A 19 9.34 -7.74 -1.39
CA GLN A 19 8.90 -8.04 -0.02
C GLN A 19 7.40 -8.40 0.01
N GLY A 20 6.91 -8.87 1.15
CA GLY A 20 5.48 -9.07 1.37
C GLY A 20 4.69 -7.76 1.27
N ALA A 21 3.47 -7.83 0.72
CA ALA A 21 2.63 -6.67 0.46
C ALA A 21 2.20 -5.95 1.74
N LYS A 22 2.68 -4.71 1.93
CA LYS A 22 2.31 -3.87 3.07
C LYS A 22 0.80 -3.76 3.26
N ASN A 23 0.08 -3.46 2.17
CA ASN A 23 -1.35 -3.21 2.22
C ASN A 23 -2.17 -4.47 2.53
N GLU A 24 -1.61 -5.66 2.30
CA GLU A 24 -2.20 -6.93 2.69
C GLU A 24 -1.92 -7.23 4.16
N VAL A 25 -0.64 -7.23 4.55
CA VAL A 25 -0.23 -7.66 5.89
C VAL A 25 -0.89 -6.86 7.01
N LEU A 26 -1.12 -5.55 6.83
CA LEU A 26 -1.82 -4.72 7.82
C LEU A 26 -3.26 -5.19 8.06
N GLN A 27 -3.96 -5.65 7.01
CA GLN A 27 -5.32 -6.20 7.12
C GLN A 27 -5.30 -7.59 7.76
N ILE A 28 -4.41 -8.45 7.28
CA ILE A 28 -4.25 -9.84 7.72
C ILE A 28 -3.90 -9.92 9.22
N ILE A 29 -2.97 -9.08 9.68
CA ILE A 29 -2.59 -9.02 11.11
C ILE A 29 -3.77 -8.59 11.97
N CYS A 30 -4.55 -7.59 11.56
CA CYS A 30 -5.75 -7.17 12.31
C CYS A 30 -6.82 -8.28 12.34
N ALA A 31 -6.99 -9.04 11.25
CA ALA A 31 -7.95 -10.14 11.17
C ALA A 31 -7.65 -11.29 12.14
N THR A 32 -6.41 -11.41 12.66
CA THR A 32 -6.06 -12.43 13.68
C THR A 32 -6.82 -12.24 14.99
N LEU A 33 -7.32 -11.03 15.27
CA LEU A 33 -8.16 -10.73 16.42
C LEU A 33 -9.53 -11.44 16.38
N LEU A 34 -9.96 -11.93 15.22
CA LEU A 34 -11.26 -12.58 15.06
C LEU A 34 -11.32 -14.01 15.61
N THR A 35 -10.19 -14.61 15.99
CA THR A 35 -10.12 -15.95 16.58
C THR A 35 -9.27 -15.98 17.84
N LYS A 36 -9.51 -16.99 18.71
CA LYS A 36 -8.66 -17.32 19.87
C LYS A 36 -7.52 -18.25 19.47
N GLU A 37 -7.65 -18.91 18.32
CA GLU A 37 -6.69 -19.90 17.87
C GLU A 37 -5.47 -19.21 17.22
N LYS A 38 -4.39 -19.95 17.12
CA LYS A 38 -3.15 -19.48 16.50
C LYS A 38 -3.31 -19.28 15.00
N VAL A 39 -2.92 -18.12 14.51
CA VAL A 39 -2.80 -17.80 13.07
C VAL A 39 -1.33 -17.58 12.75
N THR A 40 -0.80 -18.30 11.76
CA THR A 40 0.59 -18.15 11.30
C THR A 40 0.61 -17.42 9.97
N ILE A 41 1.43 -16.37 9.88
CA ILE A 41 1.55 -15.53 8.70
C ILE A 41 2.99 -15.56 8.18
N HIS A 42 3.15 -15.90 6.91
CA HIS A 42 4.43 -15.97 6.20
C HIS A 42 4.60 -14.74 5.28
N ASN A 43 5.84 -14.44 4.92
CA ASN A 43 6.23 -13.31 4.08
C ASN A 43 5.81 -11.95 4.67
N VAL A 44 5.98 -11.80 5.99
CA VAL A 44 5.70 -10.54 6.71
C VAL A 44 6.87 -9.59 6.53
N PRO A 45 6.71 -8.42 5.86
CA PRO A 45 7.81 -7.50 5.64
C PRO A 45 8.24 -6.79 6.93
N ASN A 46 9.55 -6.64 7.10
CA ASN A 46 10.14 -5.90 8.22
C ASN A 46 10.18 -4.40 7.90
N ILE A 47 9.02 -3.76 7.95
CA ILE A 47 8.83 -2.33 7.71
C ILE A 47 8.23 -1.63 8.94
N LEU A 48 8.46 -0.34 9.06
CA LEU A 48 8.12 0.41 10.27
C LEU A 48 6.63 0.34 10.63
N ASP A 49 5.73 0.49 9.64
CA ASP A 49 4.28 0.46 9.87
C ASP A 49 3.80 -0.92 10.37
N VAL A 50 4.39 -2.01 9.86
CA VAL A 50 4.07 -3.39 10.29
C VAL A 50 4.59 -3.65 11.69
N ASN A 51 5.83 -3.26 11.98
CA ASN A 51 6.42 -3.42 13.30
C ASN A 51 5.63 -2.65 14.38
N ASN A 52 5.18 -1.43 14.06
CA ASN A 52 4.35 -0.64 14.96
C ASN A 52 2.99 -1.30 15.21
N LEU A 53 2.36 -1.91 14.20
CA LEU A 53 1.10 -2.63 14.36
C LEU A 53 1.30 -3.90 15.20
N ILE A 54 2.36 -4.68 14.96
CA ILE A 54 2.71 -5.86 15.76
C ILE A 54 2.91 -5.47 17.23
N GLN A 55 3.63 -4.36 17.48
CA GLN A 55 3.83 -3.87 18.83
C GLN A 55 2.51 -3.45 19.50
N LEU A 56 1.62 -2.80 18.77
CA LEU A 56 0.29 -2.42 19.28
C LEU A 56 -0.52 -3.66 19.66
N LEU A 57 -0.52 -4.71 18.83
CA LEU A 57 -1.22 -5.96 19.14
C LEU A 57 -0.64 -6.67 20.39
N ARG A 58 0.69 -6.66 20.56
CA ARG A 58 1.32 -7.18 21.79
C ARG A 58 0.82 -6.47 23.05
N GLU A 59 0.71 -5.16 22.98
CA GLU A 59 0.21 -4.34 24.09
C GLU A 59 -1.29 -4.53 24.33
N MET A 60 -2.05 -4.95 23.31
CA MET A 60 -3.44 -5.38 23.44
C MET A 60 -3.57 -6.80 24.05
N GLY A 61 -2.46 -7.47 24.42
CA GLY A 61 -2.48 -8.81 24.98
C GLY A 61 -2.37 -9.95 23.96
N VAL A 62 -2.23 -9.64 22.65
CA VAL A 62 -2.03 -10.68 21.63
C VAL A 62 -0.64 -11.31 21.79
N LYS A 63 -0.58 -12.64 21.90
CA LYS A 63 0.67 -13.38 21.90
C LYS A 63 1.25 -13.41 20.48
N VAL A 64 2.36 -12.68 20.27
CA VAL A 64 3.02 -12.61 18.96
C VAL A 64 4.40 -13.24 19.06
N THR A 65 4.62 -14.33 18.34
CA THR A 65 5.90 -15.04 18.25
C THR A 65 6.49 -14.89 16.85
N LYS A 66 7.78 -14.52 16.78
CA LYS A 66 8.53 -14.57 15.54
C LYS A 66 9.10 -15.97 15.36
N GLU A 67 8.58 -16.73 14.40
CA GLU A 67 8.94 -18.14 14.17
C GLU A 67 10.03 -18.32 13.10
N GLY A 68 10.29 -17.28 12.31
CA GLY A 68 11.29 -17.28 11.24
C GLY A 68 11.73 -15.88 10.86
N LEU A 69 12.45 -15.73 9.76
CA LEU A 69 12.95 -14.44 9.30
C LEU A 69 11.78 -13.47 9.02
N ASP A 70 10.77 -13.97 8.35
CA ASP A 70 9.56 -13.26 7.88
C ASP A 70 8.26 -14.01 8.28
N VAL A 71 8.33 -14.90 9.28
CA VAL A 71 7.21 -15.71 9.77
C VAL A 71 6.84 -15.30 11.17
N TYR A 72 5.56 -14.97 11.37
CA TYR A 72 5.01 -14.60 12.67
C TYR A 72 3.74 -15.41 12.96
N SER A 73 3.56 -15.81 14.23
CA SER A 73 2.29 -16.33 14.70
C SER A 73 1.65 -15.34 15.67
N PHE A 74 0.32 -15.31 15.61
CA PHE A 74 -0.53 -14.45 16.42
C PHE A 74 -1.57 -15.33 17.12
N GLN A 75 -1.77 -15.11 18.42
CA GLN A 75 -2.83 -15.77 19.18
C GLN A 75 -3.51 -14.75 20.09
N ALA A 76 -4.77 -14.44 19.77
CA ALA A 76 -5.58 -13.45 20.46
C ALA A 76 -6.57 -14.11 21.44
N ASP A 77 -6.08 -14.98 22.31
CA ASP A 77 -6.88 -15.72 23.29
C ASP A 77 -7.24 -14.89 24.53
N ASP A 78 -6.45 -13.87 24.86
CA ASP A 78 -6.62 -13.01 26.04
C ASP A 78 -6.32 -11.54 25.69
N VAL A 79 -7.28 -10.87 25.03
CA VAL A 79 -7.15 -9.45 24.63
C VAL A 79 -7.53 -8.55 25.81
N ASP A 80 -6.60 -7.64 26.16
CA ASP A 80 -6.78 -6.64 27.23
C ASP A 80 -7.68 -5.50 26.76
N LEU A 81 -8.96 -5.57 27.08
CA LEU A 81 -9.94 -4.57 26.73
C LEU A 81 -9.78 -3.27 27.54
N ASP A 82 -9.20 -3.32 28.72
CA ASP A 82 -8.93 -2.13 29.54
C ASP A 82 -7.81 -1.31 28.90
N TYR A 83 -6.80 -1.98 28.34
CA TYR A 83 -5.78 -1.31 27.53
C TYR A 83 -6.38 -0.65 26.27
N VAL A 84 -7.31 -1.32 25.56
CA VAL A 84 -8.00 -0.78 24.37
C VAL A 84 -8.81 0.48 24.72
N ASP A 85 -9.29 0.63 25.95
CA ASP A 85 -10.01 1.82 26.42
C ASP A 85 -9.08 2.93 26.94
N SER A 86 -7.76 2.71 26.97
CA SER A 86 -6.77 3.64 27.52
C SER A 86 -6.34 4.75 26.59
N GLU A 87 -5.85 5.86 27.15
CA GLU A 87 -5.22 6.94 26.39
C GLU A 87 -3.95 6.49 25.66
N ALA A 88 -3.21 5.53 26.20
CA ALA A 88 -2.01 4.99 25.60
C ALA A 88 -2.33 4.30 24.26
N PHE A 89 -3.38 3.50 24.20
CA PHE A 89 -3.88 2.88 22.98
C PHE A 89 -4.29 3.93 21.95
N LEU A 90 -5.11 4.92 22.35
CA LEU A 90 -5.58 6.00 21.48
C LEU A 90 -4.42 6.79 20.87
N LYS A 91 -3.40 7.11 21.67
CA LYS A 91 -2.20 7.81 21.20
C LYS A 91 -1.43 7.01 20.15
N LYS A 92 -1.30 5.71 20.32
CA LYS A 92 -0.65 4.83 19.34
C LYS A 92 -1.47 4.66 18.06
N CYS A 93 -2.78 4.50 18.18
CA CYS A 93 -3.69 4.49 17.03
C CYS A 93 -3.59 5.78 16.20
N ALA A 94 -3.48 6.93 16.88
CA ALA A 94 -3.31 8.21 16.20
C ALA A 94 -2.00 8.33 15.40
N GLN A 95 -0.96 7.58 15.73
CA GLN A 95 0.33 7.59 15.03
C GLN A 95 0.39 6.64 13.83
N LEU A 96 -0.47 5.63 13.78
CA LEU A 96 -0.46 4.57 12.78
C LEU A 96 -1.77 4.54 11.98
N ARG A 97 -1.75 4.92 10.70
CA ARG A 97 -2.96 4.86 9.86
C ARG A 97 -3.54 3.44 9.77
N GLY A 98 -2.71 2.41 9.74
CA GLY A 98 -3.11 1.01 9.69
C GLY A 98 -3.97 0.57 10.89
N SER A 99 -3.91 1.28 12.02
CA SER A 99 -4.71 0.99 13.21
C SER A 99 -6.23 1.07 12.96
N VAL A 100 -6.67 1.80 11.93
CA VAL A 100 -8.09 1.85 11.53
C VAL A 100 -8.65 0.44 11.25
N MET A 101 -7.80 -0.50 10.84
CA MET A 101 -8.18 -1.88 10.55
C MET A 101 -8.55 -2.70 11.80
N LEU A 102 -8.29 -2.18 13.00
CA LEU A 102 -8.69 -2.80 14.27
C LEU A 102 -10.19 -2.67 14.56
N ILE A 103 -10.85 -1.66 13.98
CA ILE A 103 -12.26 -1.37 14.29
C ILE A 103 -13.17 -2.56 13.94
N GLY A 104 -13.04 -3.11 12.74
CA GLY A 104 -13.87 -4.23 12.27
C GLY A 104 -13.77 -5.46 13.16
N PRO A 105 -12.59 -6.05 13.37
CA PRO A 105 -12.43 -7.24 14.20
C PRO A 105 -12.76 -7.00 15.68
N MET A 106 -12.46 -5.81 16.23
CA MET A 106 -12.83 -5.50 17.60
C MET A 106 -14.35 -5.43 17.79
N LEU A 107 -15.08 -4.82 16.86
CA LEU A 107 -16.54 -4.85 16.88
C LEU A 107 -17.10 -6.26 16.65
N GLY A 108 -16.56 -6.99 15.68
CA GLY A 108 -17.02 -8.33 15.32
C GLY A 108 -16.92 -9.32 16.48
N ARG A 109 -15.85 -9.28 17.27
CA ARG A 109 -15.60 -10.24 18.33
C ARG A 109 -15.88 -9.72 19.74
N PHE A 110 -15.60 -8.44 20.01
CA PHE A 110 -15.67 -7.87 21.37
C PHE A 110 -16.80 -6.86 21.54
N GLY A 111 -17.47 -6.47 20.46
CA GLY A 111 -18.60 -5.54 20.50
C GLY A 111 -18.23 -4.09 20.82
N ARG A 112 -16.94 -3.76 21.00
CA ARG A 112 -16.52 -2.39 21.34
C ARG A 112 -15.10 -2.07 20.89
N VAL A 113 -14.86 -0.79 20.62
CA VAL A 113 -13.53 -0.21 20.45
C VAL A 113 -13.57 1.30 20.60
N ASN A 114 -12.56 1.87 21.23
CA ASN A 114 -12.31 3.31 21.20
C ASN A 114 -11.31 3.63 20.08
N TYR A 115 -11.56 4.69 19.31
CA TYR A 115 -10.72 5.01 18.16
C TYR A 115 -10.47 6.50 18.00
N ALA A 116 -9.21 6.91 18.08
CA ALA A 116 -8.79 8.27 17.77
C ALA A 116 -8.59 8.45 16.26
N LYS A 117 -8.80 9.68 15.77
CA LYS A 117 -8.53 9.98 14.36
C LYS A 117 -7.08 9.63 14.01
N PRO A 118 -6.85 8.74 13.02
CA PRO A 118 -5.50 8.26 12.72
C PRO A 118 -4.66 9.33 12.02
N GLY A 119 -3.36 9.30 12.28
CA GLY A 119 -2.34 10.00 11.50
C GLY A 119 -2.08 9.35 10.15
N GLY A 120 -0.87 9.51 9.64
CA GLY A 120 -0.38 8.90 8.39
C GLY A 120 0.05 9.94 7.36
N ASP A 121 0.24 9.52 6.10
CA ASP A 121 0.73 10.36 5.02
C ASP A 121 -0.17 11.57 4.75
N GLN A 122 0.45 12.72 4.53
CA GLN A 122 -0.25 13.97 4.19
C GLN A 122 -0.49 14.06 2.68
N ILE A 123 -1.36 13.19 2.17
CA ILE A 123 -1.69 13.07 0.73
C ILE A 123 -3.09 13.62 0.39
N GLY A 124 -3.63 14.50 1.23
CA GLY A 124 -4.98 15.04 1.14
C GLY A 124 -5.94 14.47 2.19
N ARG A 125 -7.22 14.78 2.05
CA ARG A 125 -8.26 14.29 2.96
C ARG A 125 -8.45 12.79 2.79
N ARG A 126 -8.37 12.07 3.91
CA ARG A 126 -8.58 10.62 3.94
C ARG A 126 -9.73 10.33 4.90
N ARG A 127 -10.94 10.44 4.38
CA ARG A 127 -12.18 10.26 5.14
C ARG A 127 -12.31 8.83 5.68
N LEU A 128 -13.07 8.69 6.76
CA LEU A 128 -13.42 7.39 7.36
C LEU A 128 -14.93 7.11 7.21
N ASP A 129 -15.63 7.94 6.44
CA ASP A 129 -17.08 7.85 6.29
C ASP A 129 -17.53 6.47 5.83
N THR A 130 -16.89 5.89 4.81
CA THR A 130 -17.22 4.54 4.31
C THR A 130 -17.09 3.47 5.40
N HIS A 131 -16.04 3.56 6.26
CA HIS A 131 -15.91 2.65 7.41
C HIS A 131 -17.11 2.79 8.36
N PHE A 132 -17.39 4.02 8.77
CA PHE A 132 -18.40 4.29 9.80
C PHE A 132 -19.82 4.01 9.28
N ILE A 133 -20.13 4.41 8.05
CA ILE A 133 -21.43 4.13 7.42
C ILE A 133 -21.66 2.63 7.29
N GLY A 134 -20.67 1.87 6.85
CA GLY A 134 -20.77 0.42 6.71
C GLY A 134 -20.99 -0.28 8.05
N LEU A 135 -20.21 0.08 9.08
CA LEU A 135 -20.34 -0.48 10.41
C LEU A 135 -21.65 -0.07 11.09
N TYR A 136 -22.10 1.20 10.91
CA TYR A 136 -23.40 1.65 11.38
C TYR A 136 -24.54 0.85 10.77
N ARG A 137 -24.47 0.54 9.45
CA ARG A 137 -25.48 -0.31 8.79
C ARG A 137 -25.51 -1.73 9.33
N LEU A 138 -24.38 -2.25 9.81
CA LEU A 138 -24.31 -3.55 10.51
C LEU A 138 -24.89 -3.49 11.93
N GLY A 139 -25.15 -2.31 12.49
CA GLY A 139 -25.72 -2.12 13.81
C GLY A 139 -24.76 -1.54 14.87
N ALA A 140 -23.61 -1.03 14.46
CA ALA A 140 -22.71 -0.33 15.38
C ALA A 140 -23.25 1.05 15.75
N ASN A 141 -23.06 1.45 17.01
CA ASN A 141 -23.35 2.77 17.54
C ASN A 141 -22.07 3.59 17.65
N PHE A 142 -22.16 4.88 17.37
CA PHE A 142 -21.03 5.81 17.40
C PHE A 142 -21.35 6.97 18.34
N ALA A 143 -20.47 7.22 19.32
CA ALA A 143 -20.46 8.40 20.15
C ALA A 143 -19.08 9.06 20.04
N TYR A 144 -19.00 10.36 20.19
CA TYR A 144 -17.73 11.07 20.26
C TYR A 144 -17.47 11.52 21.68
N ASP A 145 -16.35 11.12 22.25
CA ASP A 145 -15.87 11.53 23.56
C ASP A 145 -14.97 12.75 23.38
N GLU A 146 -15.46 13.91 23.82
CA GLU A 146 -14.75 15.20 23.69
C GLU A 146 -13.49 15.26 24.57
N GLU A 147 -13.48 14.59 25.73
CA GLU A 147 -12.33 14.58 26.64
C GLU A 147 -11.18 13.75 26.05
N LYS A 148 -11.51 12.54 25.59
CA LYS A 148 -10.55 11.63 24.96
C LYS A 148 -10.24 11.98 23.50
N LYS A 149 -11.02 12.87 22.88
CA LYS A 149 -10.96 13.20 21.43
C LYS A 149 -11.01 11.93 20.56
N ALA A 150 -11.89 11.01 20.89
CA ALA A 150 -12.00 9.70 20.31
C ALA A 150 -13.45 9.30 20.04
N TYR A 151 -13.66 8.45 19.05
CA TYR A 151 -14.94 7.78 18.84
C TYR A 151 -15.04 6.57 19.77
N VAL A 152 -16.14 6.47 20.48
CA VAL A 152 -16.57 5.27 21.22
C VAL A 152 -17.51 4.52 20.29
N ILE A 153 -17.10 3.34 19.85
CA ILE A 153 -17.84 2.54 18.89
C ILE A 153 -18.24 1.23 19.57
N THR A 154 -19.54 0.95 19.59
CA THR A 154 -20.11 -0.22 20.27
C THR A 154 -21.13 -0.93 19.41
N ALA A 155 -21.32 -2.22 19.64
CA ALA A 155 -22.38 -3.01 19.04
C ALA A 155 -22.81 -4.12 19.99
N ASP A 156 -24.11 -4.15 20.35
CA ASP A 156 -24.67 -5.26 21.12
C ASP A 156 -24.78 -6.53 20.26
N GLU A 157 -25.17 -6.37 19.02
CA GLU A 157 -25.27 -7.43 18.02
C GLU A 157 -25.11 -6.84 16.62
N LEU A 158 -24.17 -7.36 15.84
CA LEU A 158 -24.05 -7.01 14.42
C LEU A 158 -25.02 -7.87 13.59
N LYS A 159 -25.72 -7.23 12.64
CA LYS A 159 -26.70 -7.87 11.76
C LYS A 159 -26.37 -7.64 10.30
N GLY A 160 -26.34 -8.72 9.54
CA GLY A 160 -26.11 -8.69 8.11
C GLY A 160 -27.13 -7.81 7.38
N ARG A 161 -26.65 -7.03 6.43
CA ARG A 161 -27.46 -6.09 5.63
C ARG A 161 -26.93 -6.00 4.20
N TYR A 162 -27.82 -5.59 3.30
CA TYR A 162 -27.37 -5.06 2.01
C TYR A 162 -26.84 -3.64 2.18
N MET A 163 -25.69 -3.35 1.56
CA MET A 163 -25.13 -2.00 1.51
C MET A 163 -24.49 -1.72 0.16
N LEU A 164 -24.73 -0.53 -0.35
CA LEU A 164 -23.97 0.10 -1.42
C LEU A 164 -23.00 1.08 -0.79
N LEU A 165 -21.71 0.89 -1.02
CA LEU A 165 -20.67 1.80 -0.53
C LEU A 165 -20.60 3.04 -1.43
N ASP A 166 -20.37 4.20 -0.83
CA ASP A 166 -20.21 5.48 -1.51
C ASP A 166 -18.92 5.56 -2.33
N GLU A 167 -17.89 4.83 -1.91
CA GLU A 167 -16.63 4.66 -2.64
C GLU A 167 -16.10 3.23 -2.50
N ALA A 168 -15.30 2.77 -3.46
CA ALA A 168 -14.57 1.50 -3.37
C ALA A 168 -13.34 1.65 -2.45
N SER A 169 -13.59 1.94 -1.17
CA SER A 169 -12.55 2.10 -0.17
C SER A 169 -11.96 0.75 0.25
N VAL A 170 -10.66 0.56 0.05
CA VAL A 170 -9.97 -0.68 0.44
C VAL A 170 -10.09 -0.94 1.94
N THR A 171 -9.69 0.02 2.76
CA THR A 171 -9.69 -0.14 4.23
C THR A 171 -11.10 -0.13 4.80
N GLY A 172 -12.03 0.62 4.19
CA GLY A 172 -13.45 0.60 4.53
C GLY A 172 -14.07 -0.78 4.26
N THR A 173 -13.88 -1.31 3.06
CA THR A 173 -14.35 -2.65 2.69
C THR A 173 -13.79 -3.72 3.62
N ALA A 174 -12.47 -3.69 3.91
CA ALA A 174 -11.83 -4.68 4.78
C ALA A 174 -12.39 -4.64 6.22
N ASN A 175 -12.60 -3.45 6.79
CA ASN A 175 -13.22 -3.32 8.12
C ASN A 175 -14.65 -3.87 8.15
N ILE A 176 -15.44 -3.56 7.12
CA ILE A 176 -16.81 -4.06 7.01
C ILE A 176 -16.82 -5.59 6.88
N ILE A 177 -15.91 -6.17 6.06
CA ILE A 177 -15.78 -7.62 5.93
C ILE A 177 -15.45 -8.25 7.27
N MET A 178 -14.43 -7.73 8.00
CA MET A 178 -14.00 -8.28 9.28
C MET A 178 -15.07 -8.20 10.37
N ALA A 179 -15.96 -7.20 10.32
CA ALA A 179 -17.13 -7.15 11.20
C ALA A 179 -18.25 -8.08 10.72
N ALA A 180 -18.52 -8.13 9.40
CA ALA A 180 -19.63 -8.85 8.80
C ALA A 180 -19.50 -10.39 8.91
N VAL A 181 -18.26 -10.92 8.95
CA VAL A 181 -18.05 -12.38 9.13
C VAL A 181 -18.56 -12.88 10.47
N MET A 182 -18.69 -12.00 11.49
CA MET A 182 -19.26 -12.31 12.80
C MET A 182 -20.71 -11.80 12.96
N ALA A 183 -21.28 -11.13 11.94
CA ALA A 183 -22.64 -10.59 12.04
C ALA A 183 -23.70 -11.66 11.82
N LYS A 184 -24.83 -11.58 12.50
CA LYS A 184 -25.97 -12.49 12.27
C LYS A 184 -26.58 -12.32 10.89
N GLY A 185 -26.70 -13.41 10.15
CA GLY A 185 -27.36 -13.45 8.86
C GLY A 185 -26.43 -13.08 7.70
N LYS A 186 -27.02 -12.56 6.62
CA LYS A 186 -26.33 -12.32 5.37
C LYS A 186 -26.02 -10.84 5.16
N THR A 187 -24.76 -10.52 4.86
CA THR A 187 -24.31 -9.20 4.41
C THR A 187 -24.03 -9.23 2.92
N THR A 188 -24.50 -8.23 2.19
CA THR A 188 -24.13 -8.00 0.80
C THR A 188 -23.51 -6.61 0.68
N ILE A 189 -22.27 -6.55 0.19
CA ILE A 189 -21.52 -5.31 -0.03
C ILE A 189 -21.41 -5.08 -1.52
N TYR A 190 -22.02 -4.03 -2.03
CA TYR A 190 -21.89 -3.60 -3.41
C TYR A 190 -20.98 -2.36 -3.49
N ASN A 191 -20.25 -2.21 -4.56
CA ASN A 191 -19.14 -1.27 -4.71
C ASN A 191 -18.00 -1.52 -3.69
N ALA A 192 -17.77 -2.80 -3.35
CA ALA A 192 -16.64 -3.22 -2.55
C ALA A 192 -15.34 -2.99 -3.33
N ALA A 193 -14.27 -2.64 -2.64
CA ALA A 193 -12.93 -2.72 -3.18
C ALA A 193 -12.58 -4.20 -3.46
N CYS A 194 -11.77 -4.45 -4.50
CA CYS A 194 -11.44 -5.82 -4.91
C CYS A 194 -9.97 -6.00 -5.31
N GLU A 195 -9.08 -5.18 -4.76
CA GLU A 195 -7.64 -5.30 -4.92
C GLU A 195 -7.12 -6.67 -4.46
N PRO A 196 -6.03 -7.20 -5.06
CA PRO A 196 -5.49 -8.52 -4.73
C PRO A 196 -5.30 -8.76 -3.22
N TYR A 197 -4.78 -7.77 -2.50
CA TYR A 197 -4.58 -7.88 -1.05
C TYR A 197 -5.90 -7.96 -0.25
N LEU A 198 -7.00 -7.37 -0.73
CA LEU A 198 -8.32 -7.54 -0.13
C LEU A 198 -8.91 -8.91 -0.45
N GLN A 199 -8.68 -9.42 -1.67
CA GLN A 199 -9.04 -10.78 -2.03
C GLN A 199 -8.36 -11.80 -1.11
N GLN A 200 -7.07 -11.57 -0.77
CA GLN A 200 -6.33 -12.42 0.15
C GLN A 200 -6.90 -12.39 1.57
N LEU A 201 -7.34 -11.23 2.06
CA LEU A 201 -8.07 -11.14 3.32
C LEU A 201 -9.32 -12.04 3.29
N CYS A 202 -10.14 -11.95 2.24
CA CYS A 202 -11.33 -12.80 2.08
C CYS A 202 -10.97 -14.30 2.04
N ARG A 203 -9.91 -14.66 1.31
CA ARG A 203 -9.44 -16.05 1.20
C ARG A 203 -8.91 -16.57 2.55
N MET A 204 -8.18 -15.74 3.30
CA MET A 204 -7.72 -16.11 4.64
C MET A 204 -8.90 -16.31 5.58
N LEU A 205 -9.86 -15.38 5.63
CA LEU A 205 -11.06 -15.51 6.45
C LEU A 205 -11.87 -16.76 6.10
N ASN A 206 -11.99 -17.12 4.81
CA ASN A 206 -12.65 -18.37 4.41
C ASN A 206 -11.89 -19.62 4.91
N ARG A 207 -10.53 -19.60 4.93
CA ARG A 207 -9.76 -20.69 5.57
C ARG A 207 -9.97 -20.74 7.08
N MET A 208 -10.24 -19.59 7.70
CA MET A 208 -10.59 -19.52 9.12
C MET A 208 -12.03 -19.99 9.41
N GLY A 209 -12.84 -20.30 8.39
CA GLY A 209 -14.22 -20.77 8.54
C GLY A 209 -15.30 -19.77 8.17
N ALA A 210 -14.95 -18.56 7.71
CA ALA A 210 -15.92 -17.60 7.19
C ALA A 210 -16.55 -18.09 5.87
N LYS A 211 -17.68 -17.49 5.49
CA LYS A 211 -18.42 -17.80 4.28
C LYS A 211 -18.57 -16.57 3.41
N ILE A 212 -17.50 -16.26 2.67
CA ILE A 212 -17.41 -15.11 1.76
C ILE A 212 -17.43 -15.61 0.33
N SER A 213 -18.29 -15.04 -0.50
CA SER A 213 -18.39 -15.29 -1.95
C SER A 213 -18.36 -13.97 -2.73
N GLY A 214 -18.13 -14.06 -4.06
CA GLY A 214 -17.93 -12.88 -4.91
C GLY A 214 -16.52 -12.29 -4.82
N ILE A 215 -15.55 -13.03 -4.28
CA ILE A 215 -14.15 -12.60 -4.18
C ILE A 215 -13.63 -12.27 -5.59
N ALA A 216 -12.83 -11.20 -5.68
CA ALA A 216 -12.33 -10.59 -6.93
C ALA A 216 -13.39 -9.83 -7.72
N SER A 217 -14.56 -9.54 -7.14
CA SER A 217 -15.55 -8.64 -7.72
C SER A 217 -15.91 -7.51 -6.74
N ASN A 218 -16.63 -6.51 -7.24
CA ASN A 218 -17.13 -5.41 -6.40
C ASN A 218 -18.46 -5.73 -5.70
N LEU A 219 -18.91 -6.99 -5.76
CA LEU A 219 -20.13 -7.48 -5.11
C LEU A 219 -19.78 -8.68 -4.24
N LEU A 220 -19.63 -8.43 -2.95
CA LEU A 220 -19.33 -9.46 -1.96
C LEU A 220 -20.60 -9.90 -1.23
N THR A 221 -20.69 -11.20 -0.95
CA THR A 221 -21.72 -11.78 -0.08
C THR A 221 -21.04 -12.51 1.06
N ILE A 222 -21.46 -12.23 2.29
CA ILE A 222 -20.90 -12.78 3.52
C ILE A 222 -22.03 -13.35 4.34
N GLU A 223 -21.95 -14.62 4.70
CA GLU A 223 -22.81 -15.24 5.71
C GLU A 223 -22.04 -15.27 7.03
N GLY A 224 -22.58 -14.63 8.06
CA GLY A 224 -21.93 -14.58 9.36
C GLY A 224 -21.82 -15.95 10.03
N VAL A 225 -20.79 -16.13 10.85
CA VAL A 225 -20.52 -17.36 11.59
C VAL A 225 -20.36 -17.03 13.09
N GLU A 226 -20.53 -18.03 13.93
CA GLU A 226 -20.43 -17.85 15.39
C GLU A 226 -18.98 -17.78 15.86
N GLU A 227 -18.07 -18.49 15.18
CA GLU A 227 -16.64 -18.53 15.51
C GLU A 227 -15.78 -18.71 14.26
N LEU A 228 -14.53 -18.26 14.37
CA LEU A 228 -13.48 -18.45 13.38
C LEU A 228 -12.30 -19.20 14.01
N HIS A 229 -11.57 -19.96 13.19
CA HIS A 229 -10.49 -20.83 13.59
C HIS A 229 -9.12 -20.30 13.18
N GLY A 230 -8.05 -20.94 13.68
CA GLY A 230 -6.69 -20.69 13.27
C GLY A 230 -6.43 -21.11 11.82
N CYS A 231 -5.44 -20.50 11.19
CA CYS A 231 -4.99 -20.90 9.86
C CYS A 231 -3.53 -20.49 9.62
N GLU A 232 -2.99 -20.94 8.48
CA GLU A 232 -1.76 -20.40 7.90
C GLU A 232 -2.09 -19.55 6.68
N HIS A 233 -1.33 -18.46 6.50
CA HIS A 233 -1.47 -17.55 5.36
C HIS A 233 -0.12 -17.04 4.92
N THR A 234 0.10 -16.98 3.59
CA THR A 234 1.28 -16.37 2.99
C THR A 234 0.85 -15.07 2.30
N VAL A 235 1.45 -13.96 2.72
CA VAL A 235 1.23 -12.63 2.13
C VAL A 235 1.80 -12.60 0.71
N LEU A 236 1.06 -12.01 -0.22
CA LEU A 236 1.52 -11.81 -1.60
C LEU A 236 2.78 -10.93 -1.65
N PRO A 237 3.63 -11.06 -2.67
CA PRO A 237 4.66 -10.06 -2.96
C PRO A 237 4.00 -8.69 -3.22
N ASP A 238 4.69 -7.61 -2.80
CA ASP A 238 4.15 -6.25 -2.93
C ASP A 238 4.19 -5.78 -4.38
N MET A 239 3.04 -5.72 -5.04
CA MET A 239 2.91 -5.26 -6.42
C MET A 239 3.39 -3.81 -6.61
N ILE A 240 3.38 -2.99 -5.55
CA ILE A 240 3.87 -1.61 -5.61
C ILE A 240 5.40 -1.61 -5.63
N GLU A 241 6.02 -2.50 -4.87
CA GLU A 241 7.47 -2.67 -4.92
C GLU A 241 7.93 -3.23 -6.26
N VAL A 242 7.18 -4.20 -6.83
CA VAL A 242 7.42 -4.71 -8.20
C VAL A 242 7.42 -3.56 -9.22
N GLY A 243 6.38 -2.72 -9.21
CA GLY A 243 6.32 -1.55 -10.10
C GLY A 243 7.46 -0.54 -9.83
N SER A 244 7.88 -0.38 -8.58
CA SER A 244 9.02 0.48 -8.24
C SER A 244 10.33 -0.06 -8.81
N PHE A 245 10.56 -1.37 -8.77
CA PHE A 245 11.75 -2.00 -9.37
C PHE A 245 11.76 -1.91 -10.89
N ILE A 246 10.60 -2.05 -11.54
CA ILE A 246 10.49 -1.79 -12.99
C ILE A 246 10.93 -0.35 -13.31
N GLY A 247 10.40 0.63 -12.56
CA GLY A 247 10.77 2.02 -12.72
C GLY A 247 12.26 2.30 -12.44
N MET A 248 12.84 1.67 -11.42
CA MET A 248 14.27 1.77 -11.11
C MET A 248 15.13 1.25 -12.26
N ALA A 249 14.83 0.05 -12.77
CA ALA A 249 15.57 -0.53 -13.88
C ALA A 249 15.52 0.36 -15.13
N ALA A 250 14.32 0.84 -15.47
CA ALA A 250 14.14 1.74 -16.60
C ALA A 250 14.96 3.03 -16.46
N MET A 251 14.88 3.70 -15.30
CA MET A 251 15.55 4.97 -15.06
C MET A 251 17.07 4.86 -15.02
N THR A 252 17.60 3.78 -14.44
CA THR A 252 19.05 3.55 -14.29
C THR A 252 19.66 2.79 -15.47
N GLN A 253 18.92 2.52 -16.55
CA GLN A 253 19.37 1.76 -17.72
C GLN A 253 19.95 0.40 -17.31
N SER A 254 19.24 -0.31 -16.45
CA SER A 254 19.68 -1.53 -15.80
C SER A 254 19.03 -2.77 -16.41
N GLU A 255 19.67 -3.91 -16.20
CA GLU A 255 19.12 -5.22 -16.52
C GLU A 255 18.89 -5.98 -15.21
N ILE A 256 17.64 -6.24 -14.84
CA ILE A 256 17.29 -6.95 -13.61
C ILE A 256 16.20 -7.99 -13.85
N THR A 257 16.19 -9.03 -13.02
CA THR A 257 15.04 -9.96 -12.91
C THR A 257 14.36 -9.74 -11.57
N ILE A 258 13.07 -9.40 -11.61
CA ILE A 258 12.23 -9.32 -10.42
C ILE A 258 11.58 -10.68 -10.24
N LYS A 259 11.92 -11.36 -9.14
CA LYS A 259 11.59 -12.76 -8.89
C LYS A 259 10.26 -12.93 -8.17
N ASN A 260 9.50 -13.99 -8.51
CA ASN A 260 8.30 -14.40 -7.76
C ASN A 260 7.32 -13.25 -7.54
N VAL A 261 6.95 -12.55 -8.62
CA VAL A 261 6.15 -11.31 -8.55
C VAL A 261 4.65 -11.55 -8.33
N SER A 262 4.21 -12.81 -8.37
CA SER A 262 2.78 -13.17 -8.46
C SER A 262 2.10 -12.48 -9.63
N TYR A 263 2.60 -12.76 -10.85
CA TYR A 263 2.26 -12.02 -12.07
C TYR A 263 0.75 -11.87 -12.31
N GLU A 264 -0.03 -12.90 -12.00
CA GLU A 264 -1.51 -12.89 -12.12
C GLU A 264 -2.19 -11.81 -11.25
N ASN A 265 -1.51 -11.35 -10.19
CA ASN A 265 -2.01 -10.34 -9.26
C ASN A 265 -1.49 -8.92 -9.54
N LEU A 266 -0.71 -8.72 -10.61
CA LEU A 266 -0.19 -7.38 -10.98
C LEU A 266 -1.21 -6.53 -11.76
N GLY A 267 -2.26 -7.13 -12.31
CA GLY A 267 -3.28 -6.43 -13.09
C GLY A 267 -2.68 -5.60 -14.22
N ILE A 268 -3.08 -4.33 -14.30
CA ILE A 268 -2.66 -3.41 -15.38
C ILE A 268 -1.23 -2.85 -15.22
N ILE A 269 -0.52 -3.15 -14.13
CA ILE A 269 0.79 -2.54 -13.83
C ILE A 269 1.79 -2.78 -14.96
N PRO A 270 2.06 -4.02 -15.44
CA PRO A 270 3.02 -4.23 -16.52
C PRO A 270 2.64 -3.49 -17.79
N GLU A 271 1.37 -3.49 -18.15
CA GLU A 271 0.88 -2.80 -19.35
C GLU A 271 1.05 -1.28 -19.26
N SER A 272 0.83 -0.71 -18.08
CA SER A 272 1.02 0.72 -17.86
C SER A 272 2.48 1.16 -18.07
N PHE A 273 3.45 0.31 -17.68
CA PHE A 273 4.86 0.56 -17.98
C PHE A 273 5.19 0.35 -19.46
N ARG A 274 4.60 -0.67 -20.13
CA ARG A 274 4.77 -0.85 -21.59
C ARG A 274 4.30 0.37 -22.36
N ARG A 275 3.21 0.99 -21.96
CA ARG A 275 2.71 2.24 -22.59
C ARG A 275 3.66 3.44 -22.41
N LEU A 276 4.51 3.42 -21.39
CA LEU A 276 5.63 4.35 -21.25
C LEU A 276 6.86 3.96 -22.11
N GLY A 277 6.79 2.84 -22.84
CA GLY A 277 7.84 2.33 -23.70
C GLY A 277 8.80 1.36 -23.01
N ILE A 278 8.51 0.92 -21.80
CA ILE A 278 9.38 0.00 -21.05
C ILE A 278 9.16 -1.44 -21.54
N MET A 279 10.22 -2.09 -21.99
CA MET A 279 10.21 -3.51 -22.34
C MET A 279 10.17 -4.37 -21.09
N LEU A 280 9.24 -5.31 -21.04
CA LEU A 280 9.06 -6.26 -19.95
C LEU A 280 8.86 -7.65 -20.55
N GLU A 281 9.64 -8.60 -20.10
CA GLU A 281 9.52 -10.01 -20.47
C GLU A 281 9.06 -10.82 -19.26
N GLN A 282 7.92 -11.48 -19.40
CA GLN A 282 7.45 -12.43 -18.38
C GLN A 282 8.19 -13.75 -18.53
N ARG A 283 8.84 -14.23 -17.48
CA ARG A 283 9.56 -15.51 -17.40
C ARG A 283 8.96 -16.36 -16.27
N GLY A 284 7.85 -17.04 -16.58
CA GLY A 284 7.07 -17.74 -15.55
C GLY A 284 6.40 -16.75 -14.60
N ASP A 285 6.74 -16.81 -13.32
CA ASP A 285 6.28 -15.84 -12.30
C ASP A 285 7.27 -14.70 -12.05
N ASP A 286 8.30 -14.56 -12.88
CA ASP A 286 9.29 -13.50 -12.82
C ASP A 286 9.04 -12.45 -13.91
N ILE A 287 9.53 -11.22 -13.68
CA ILE A 287 9.62 -10.17 -14.70
C ILE A 287 11.09 -9.87 -14.95
N PHE A 288 11.52 -10.03 -16.20
CA PHE A 288 12.81 -9.55 -16.68
C PHE A 288 12.62 -8.17 -17.30
N VAL A 289 13.41 -7.22 -16.84
CA VAL A 289 13.49 -5.86 -17.38
C VAL A 289 14.85 -5.76 -18.08
N PRO A 290 14.90 -5.74 -19.42
CA PRO A 290 16.16 -5.62 -20.15
C PRO A 290 16.71 -4.20 -20.06
N GLU A 291 18.00 -4.05 -20.25
CA GLU A 291 18.63 -2.74 -20.43
C GLU A 291 18.00 -2.01 -21.63
N GLN A 292 17.55 -0.76 -21.41
CA GLN A 292 17.04 0.10 -22.46
C GLN A 292 17.70 1.48 -22.40
N GLU A 293 18.33 1.87 -23.49
CA GLU A 293 18.89 3.22 -23.62
C GLU A 293 17.80 4.25 -23.90
N HIS A 294 16.86 3.91 -24.77
CA HIS A 294 15.76 4.75 -25.19
C HIS A 294 14.42 4.05 -25.04
N TYR A 295 13.40 4.76 -24.63
CA TYR A 295 12.02 4.28 -24.60
C TYR A 295 11.04 5.41 -24.98
N VAL A 296 9.99 5.06 -25.71
CA VAL A 296 9.07 6.00 -26.35
C VAL A 296 7.68 5.82 -25.77
N ILE A 297 7.12 6.91 -25.25
CA ILE A 297 5.74 6.94 -24.76
C ILE A 297 4.78 6.72 -25.92
N GLU A 298 3.85 5.80 -25.76
CA GLU A 298 2.79 5.55 -26.73
C GLU A 298 1.83 6.75 -26.83
N SER A 299 1.21 6.91 -27.98
CA SER A 299 0.04 7.79 -28.15
C SER A 299 -1.24 6.97 -28.15
N PHE A 300 -2.38 7.60 -27.93
CA PHE A 300 -3.66 6.97 -28.24
C PHE A 300 -3.80 6.70 -29.74
N MET A 301 -4.75 5.85 -30.14
CA MET A 301 -4.95 5.45 -31.55
C MET A 301 -5.22 6.63 -32.50
N ASP A 302 -5.77 7.72 -31.96
CA ASP A 302 -6.03 8.98 -32.69
C ASP A 302 -4.82 9.92 -32.71
N GLY A 303 -3.67 9.51 -32.15
CA GLY A 303 -2.46 10.30 -32.05
C GLY A 303 -2.44 11.28 -30.88
N SER A 304 -3.47 11.32 -30.05
CA SER A 304 -3.50 12.21 -28.88
C SER A 304 -2.54 11.74 -27.78
N ILE A 305 -2.17 12.68 -26.90
CA ILE A 305 -1.21 12.44 -25.80
C ILE A 305 -1.77 11.40 -24.81
N LEU A 306 -0.91 10.44 -24.47
CA LEU A 306 -1.23 9.42 -23.47
C LEU A 306 -1.63 10.06 -22.14
N THR A 307 -2.69 9.54 -21.53
CA THR A 307 -3.08 9.85 -20.16
C THR A 307 -2.94 8.60 -19.31
N LEU A 308 -2.12 8.67 -18.27
CA LEU A 308 -2.08 7.68 -17.19
C LEU A 308 -2.85 8.21 -15.99
N ALA A 309 -3.93 7.53 -15.63
CA ALA A 309 -4.81 7.92 -14.53
C ALA A 309 -4.99 6.76 -13.56
N ASP A 310 -5.00 7.08 -12.26
CA ASP A 310 -5.38 6.09 -11.26
C ASP A 310 -6.90 5.84 -11.26
N ALA A 311 -7.25 4.64 -10.82
CA ALA A 311 -8.64 4.22 -10.64
C ALA A 311 -8.69 3.06 -9.63
N PRO A 312 -9.86 2.81 -9.00
CA PRO A 312 -10.09 1.59 -8.24
C PRO A 312 -9.76 0.34 -9.07
N TRP A 313 -9.27 -0.69 -8.39
CA TRP A 313 -8.93 -1.96 -9.06
C TRP A 313 -10.11 -2.52 -9.89
N PRO A 314 -9.86 -3.07 -11.09
CA PRO A 314 -8.56 -3.39 -11.69
C PRO A 314 -7.87 -2.23 -12.44
N GLY A 315 -8.26 -0.98 -12.21
CA GLY A 315 -7.56 0.17 -12.74
C GLY A 315 -6.18 0.36 -12.11
N LEU A 316 -5.44 1.36 -12.60
CA LEU A 316 -4.08 1.63 -12.14
C LEU A 316 -4.08 2.14 -10.70
N THR A 317 -3.29 1.49 -9.84
CA THR A 317 -3.13 1.92 -8.45
C THR A 317 -2.54 3.32 -8.33
N PRO A 318 -3.10 4.18 -7.46
CA PRO A 318 -2.56 5.53 -7.22
C PRO A 318 -1.13 5.52 -6.66
N ASP A 319 -0.70 4.40 -6.07
CA ASP A 319 0.60 4.27 -5.40
C ASP A 319 1.78 4.21 -6.38
N LEU A 320 1.56 3.93 -7.66
CA LEU A 320 2.60 3.86 -8.70
C LEU A 320 2.66 5.09 -9.61
N LEU A 321 1.69 5.99 -9.56
CA LEU A 321 1.70 7.17 -10.46
C LEU A 321 2.95 8.03 -10.25
N SER A 322 3.45 8.17 -9.03
CA SER A 322 4.68 8.92 -8.75
C SER A 322 5.92 8.28 -9.39
N VAL A 323 6.00 6.96 -9.40
CA VAL A 323 7.08 6.21 -10.07
C VAL A 323 6.98 6.37 -11.58
N MET A 324 5.77 6.21 -12.15
CA MET A 324 5.53 6.37 -13.59
C MET A 324 5.81 7.79 -14.07
N LEU A 325 5.49 8.80 -13.25
CA LEU A 325 5.83 10.20 -13.52
C LEU A 325 7.35 10.39 -13.65
N VAL A 326 8.12 9.83 -12.72
CA VAL A 326 9.59 9.89 -12.77
C VAL A 326 10.11 9.18 -14.02
N VAL A 327 9.63 7.97 -14.32
CA VAL A 327 10.02 7.21 -15.52
C VAL A 327 9.77 8.04 -16.79
N ALA A 328 8.64 8.71 -16.88
CA ALA A 328 8.29 9.53 -18.03
C ALA A 328 9.25 10.72 -18.26
N THR A 329 9.95 11.21 -17.24
CA THR A 329 10.89 12.35 -17.39
C THR A 329 12.05 12.06 -18.35
N GLN A 330 12.44 10.81 -18.50
CA GLN A 330 13.55 10.39 -19.34
C GLN A 330 13.11 9.61 -20.60
N ALA A 331 11.81 9.45 -20.81
CA ALA A 331 11.23 8.88 -22.02
C ALA A 331 11.30 9.87 -23.20
N GLN A 332 11.07 9.38 -24.41
CA GLN A 332 10.76 10.22 -25.57
C GLN A 332 9.25 10.42 -25.68
N GLY A 333 8.76 11.65 -25.65
CA GLY A 333 7.35 12.00 -25.80
C GLY A 333 6.77 12.69 -24.57
N SER A 334 5.45 12.79 -24.52
CA SER A 334 4.74 13.47 -23.45
C SER A 334 3.61 12.61 -22.90
N VAL A 335 3.33 12.74 -21.61
CA VAL A 335 2.23 12.04 -20.94
C VAL A 335 1.53 12.97 -19.94
N LEU A 336 0.21 12.86 -19.88
CA LEU A 336 -0.58 13.47 -18.80
C LEU A 336 -0.72 12.45 -17.65
N ILE A 337 -0.18 12.79 -16.50
CA ILE A 337 -0.41 12.04 -15.24
C ILE A 337 -1.62 12.66 -14.56
N HIS A 338 -2.65 11.85 -14.30
CA HIS A 338 -3.89 12.29 -13.69
C HIS A 338 -4.18 11.51 -12.41
N GLN A 339 -3.89 12.12 -11.27
CA GLN A 339 -4.15 11.60 -9.92
C GLN A 339 -5.58 11.93 -9.52
N LYS A 340 -6.50 10.98 -9.63
CA LYS A 340 -7.94 11.19 -9.34
C LYS A 340 -8.30 10.95 -7.89
N MET A 341 -7.62 9.99 -7.24
CA MET A 341 -8.04 9.46 -5.93
C MET A 341 -7.51 10.24 -4.73
N PHE A 342 -6.45 11.06 -4.91
CA PHE A 342 -5.84 11.84 -3.82
C PHE A 342 -5.49 13.27 -4.26
N GLU A 343 -5.64 14.24 -3.34
CA GLU A 343 -5.54 15.67 -3.66
C GLU A 343 -4.10 16.21 -3.66
N SER A 344 -3.14 15.54 -3.00
CA SER A 344 -1.83 16.16 -2.70
C SER A 344 -0.62 15.32 -3.10
N ARG A 345 -0.81 14.26 -3.90
CA ARG A 345 0.29 13.35 -4.24
C ARG A 345 1.28 13.89 -5.28
N LEU A 346 0.93 14.93 -6.03
CA LEU A 346 1.78 15.50 -7.09
C LEU A 346 2.69 16.64 -6.60
N PHE A 347 2.59 17.10 -5.36
CA PHE A 347 3.41 18.23 -4.88
C PHE A 347 4.92 17.96 -4.85
N PHE A 348 5.35 16.70 -4.84
CA PHE A 348 6.77 16.36 -4.92
C PHE A 348 7.42 16.70 -6.27
N VAL A 349 6.64 16.99 -7.31
CA VAL A 349 7.16 17.29 -8.66
C VAL A 349 8.07 18.52 -8.69
N ASP A 350 7.90 19.46 -7.74
CA ASP A 350 8.80 20.61 -7.59
C ASP A 350 10.26 20.16 -7.44
N LYS A 351 10.49 19.05 -6.71
CA LYS A 351 11.84 18.50 -6.54
C LYS A 351 12.39 17.92 -7.84
N LEU A 352 11.54 17.32 -8.67
CA LEU A 352 11.96 16.82 -9.99
C LEU A 352 12.26 17.98 -10.96
N ILE A 353 11.51 19.07 -10.89
CA ILE A 353 11.76 20.30 -11.65
C ILE A 353 13.11 20.91 -11.24
N ASP A 354 13.41 20.98 -9.93
CA ASP A 354 14.69 21.41 -9.40
C ASP A 354 15.85 20.53 -9.93
N MET A 355 15.61 19.23 -10.13
CA MET A 355 16.56 18.29 -10.74
C MET A 355 16.69 18.45 -12.25
N GLY A 356 15.85 19.25 -12.90
CA GLY A 356 15.89 19.53 -14.33
C GLY A 356 14.81 18.81 -15.16
N ALA A 357 13.83 18.14 -14.53
CA ALA A 357 12.71 17.55 -15.26
C ALA A 357 11.79 18.64 -15.87
N GLN A 358 11.24 18.38 -17.05
CA GLN A 358 10.24 19.23 -17.67
C GLN A 358 8.83 18.74 -17.32
N ILE A 359 8.24 19.37 -16.32
CA ILE A 359 6.92 19.04 -15.83
C ILE A 359 6.09 20.33 -15.73
N ILE A 360 4.86 20.27 -16.24
CA ILE A 360 3.87 21.34 -16.07
C ILE A 360 2.84 20.80 -15.06
N LEU A 361 2.86 21.32 -13.83
CA LEU A 361 1.82 21.04 -12.85
C LEU A 361 0.59 21.88 -13.20
N CYS A 362 -0.44 21.26 -13.78
CA CYS A 362 -1.65 21.93 -14.21
C CYS A 362 -2.55 22.33 -13.03
N ASP A 363 -2.67 21.42 -12.07
CA ASP A 363 -3.43 21.56 -10.83
C ASP A 363 -2.99 20.47 -9.81
N PRO A 364 -3.57 20.39 -8.61
CA PRO A 364 -3.19 19.36 -7.62
C PRO A 364 -3.33 17.91 -8.11
N HIS A 365 -4.11 17.68 -9.17
CA HIS A 365 -4.44 16.35 -9.69
C HIS A 365 -3.76 16.01 -11.01
N ARG A 366 -3.26 16.99 -11.76
CA ARG A 366 -2.77 16.76 -13.12
C ARG A 366 -1.41 17.39 -13.35
N ALA A 367 -0.52 16.60 -13.93
CA ALA A 367 0.79 17.05 -14.38
C ALA A 367 1.09 16.54 -15.80
N VAL A 368 1.54 17.40 -16.68
CA VAL A 368 2.08 17.01 -17.98
C VAL A 368 3.59 16.85 -17.84
N VAL A 369 4.09 15.67 -18.18
CA VAL A 369 5.52 15.38 -18.22
C VAL A 369 5.97 15.39 -19.68
N VAL A 370 6.99 16.18 -19.98
CA VAL A 370 7.67 16.19 -21.28
C VAL A 370 9.00 15.47 -21.10
N GLY A 371 9.09 14.26 -21.65
CA GLY A 371 10.28 13.44 -21.52
C GLY A 371 11.42 13.95 -22.41
N HIS A 372 12.63 13.85 -21.90
CA HIS A 372 13.84 14.39 -22.53
C HIS A 372 14.56 13.40 -23.45
N ASP A 373 14.11 12.16 -23.55
CA ASP A 373 14.83 11.10 -24.28
C ASP A 373 16.31 11.01 -23.84
N ARG A 374 16.54 11.16 -22.54
CA ARG A 374 17.86 11.20 -21.88
C ARG A 374 18.85 12.28 -22.41
N LYS A 375 18.40 13.21 -23.27
CA LYS A 375 19.24 14.28 -23.79
C LYS A 375 19.70 15.25 -22.69
N PHE A 376 18.86 15.42 -21.68
CA PHE A 376 19.16 16.18 -20.47
C PHE A 376 18.91 15.27 -19.27
N ARG A 377 19.99 14.82 -18.62
CA ARG A 377 19.88 13.99 -17.43
C ARG A 377 19.44 14.80 -16.23
N LEU A 378 18.76 14.14 -15.30
CA LEU A 378 18.45 14.73 -14.02
C LEU A 378 19.76 15.02 -13.27
N ARG A 379 19.78 16.06 -12.45
CA ARG A 379 20.94 16.48 -11.65
C ARG A 379 20.71 16.20 -10.19
N GLY A 380 21.74 15.73 -9.51
CA GLY A 380 21.72 15.49 -8.09
C GLY A 380 21.36 16.75 -7.29
N GLY A 381 20.73 16.57 -6.14
CA GLY A 381 20.27 17.67 -5.31
C GLY A 381 19.90 17.26 -3.90
N LYS A 382 19.49 18.25 -3.09
CA LYS A 382 19.01 18.04 -1.73
C LYS A 382 17.48 18.03 -1.73
N MET A 383 16.87 16.99 -1.16
CA MET A 383 15.43 16.84 -1.08
C MET A 383 15.02 16.15 0.23
N ALA A 384 13.74 16.15 0.52
CA ALA A 384 13.17 15.43 1.66
C ALA A 384 12.03 14.55 1.17
N SER A 385 11.91 13.36 1.74
CA SER A 385 10.79 12.45 1.47
C SER A 385 9.52 12.99 2.15
N PRO A 386 8.47 13.38 1.39
CA PRO A 386 7.25 13.88 2.00
C PRO A 386 6.34 12.74 2.51
N ASP A 387 6.36 11.60 1.82
CA ASP A 387 5.61 10.40 2.11
C ASP A 387 6.31 9.17 1.51
N ILE A 388 5.74 7.98 1.70
CA ILE A 388 6.31 6.70 1.24
C ILE A 388 6.51 6.69 -0.29
N ARG A 389 5.49 7.11 -1.05
CA ARG A 389 5.43 6.92 -2.51
C ARG A 389 6.20 7.98 -3.27
N ALA A 390 6.11 9.23 -2.82
CA ALA A 390 6.98 10.28 -3.33
C ALA A 390 8.44 10.02 -2.95
N GLY A 391 8.69 9.50 -1.75
CA GLY A 391 10.04 9.15 -1.29
C GLY A 391 10.73 8.14 -2.19
N ILE A 392 10.07 7.05 -2.56
CA ILE A 392 10.65 6.05 -3.48
C ILE A 392 10.80 6.62 -4.90
N ALA A 393 9.87 7.44 -5.37
CA ALA A 393 9.99 8.11 -6.66
C ALA A 393 11.20 9.05 -6.71
N LEU A 394 11.44 9.82 -5.64
CA LEU A 394 12.64 10.66 -5.51
C LEU A 394 13.92 9.83 -5.42
N LEU A 395 13.91 8.67 -4.76
CA LEU A 395 15.05 7.75 -4.75
C LEU A 395 15.37 7.27 -6.16
N ILE A 396 14.37 6.84 -6.94
CA ILE A 396 14.53 6.42 -8.34
C ILE A 396 15.12 7.56 -9.18
N ALA A 397 14.61 8.78 -9.03
CA ALA A 397 15.15 9.95 -9.72
C ALA A 397 16.61 10.21 -9.35
N ALA A 398 16.94 10.15 -8.05
CA ALA A 398 18.30 10.35 -7.55
C ALA A 398 19.29 9.31 -8.06
N MET A 399 18.88 8.03 -8.14
CA MET A 399 19.71 6.94 -8.66
C MET A 399 20.05 7.12 -10.14
N SER A 400 19.17 7.75 -10.92
CA SER A 400 19.38 8.01 -12.35
C SER A 400 20.07 9.35 -12.63
N ALA A 401 20.20 10.22 -11.61
CA ALA A 401 20.72 11.59 -11.78
C ALA A 401 22.24 11.61 -11.93
N GLU A 402 22.77 12.68 -12.51
CA GLU A 402 24.22 12.95 -12.49
C GLU A 402 24.62 13.59 -11.15
N GLY A 403 25.69 13.06 -10.55
CA GLY A 403 26.24 13.56 -9.29
C GLY A 403 25.59 12.98 -8.04
N ILE A 404 25.70 13.69 -6.93
CA ILE A 404 25.29 13.22 -5.61
C ILE A 404 23.95 13.86 -5.23
N SER A 405 23.02 13.02 -4.77
CA SER A 405 21.75 13.45 -4.16
C SER A 405 21.73 13.15 -2.67
N ARG A 406 21.02 13.99 -1.90
CA ARG A 406 20.74 13.72 -0.49
C ARG A 406 19.23 13.77 -0.26
N ILE A 407 18.65 12.67 0.23
CA ILE A 407 17.24 12.57 0.62
C ILE A 407 17.17 12.46 2.14
N SER A 408 16.57 13.46 2.80
CA SER A 408 16.27 13.45 4.23
C SER A 408 14.87 12.89 4.51
N ASN A 409 14.54 12.66 5.80
CA ASN A 409 13.24 12.12 6.23
C ASN A 409 12.94 10.73 5.61
N ILE A 410 13.97 9.89 5.51
CA ILE A 410 13.88 8.57 4.88
C ILE A 410 13.07 7.57 5.72
N GLU A 411 12.76 7.90 6.96
CA GLU A 411 11.83 7.16 7.80
C GLU A 411 10.47 6.99 7.09
N GLN A 412 10.09 7.92 6.21
CA GLN A 412 8.91 7.75 5.38
C GLN A 412 9.06 6.59 4.38
N ILE A 413 10.25 6.38 3.81
CA ILE A 413 10.54 5.26 2.91
C ILE A 413 10.53 3.94 3.72
N ASP A 414 11.14 3.92 4.90
CA ASP A 414 11.21 2.74 5.79
C ASP A 414 9.83 2.26 6.27
N ARG A 415 8.81 3.10 6.21
CA ARG A 415 7.41 2.71 6.49
C ARG A 415 6.85 1.75 5.44
N GLY A 416 7.41 1.69 4.25
CA GLY A 416 6.87 0.92 3.14
C GLY A 416 7.87 0.05 2.38
N TYR A 417 9.18 0.23 2.57
CA TYR A 417 10.23 -0.50 1.86
C TYR A 417 11.28 -1.03 2.84
N GLN A 418 11.42 -2.35 2.87
CA GLN A 418 12.33 -3.05 3.77
C GLN A 418 13.77 -2.92 3.29
N ASN A 419 14.66 -2.29 4.10
CA ASN A 419 16.11 -2.22 3.86
C ASN A 419 16.45 -1.92 2.40
N ILE A 420 15.74 -0.95 1.80
CA ILE A 420 15.77 -0.74 0.34
C ILE A 420 17.18 -0.40 -0.14
N GLU A 421 17.95 0.38 0.63
CA GLU A 421 19.32 0.76 0.28
C GLU A 421 20.26 -0.45 0.25
N GLN A 422 20.12 -1.39 1.18
CA GLN A 422 20.96 -2.58 1.22
C GLN A 422 20.66 -3.48 0.02
N ARG A 423 19.38 -3.75 -0.25
CA ARG A 423 18.92 -4.60 -1.37
C ARG A 423 19.32 -4.02 -2.72
N LEU A 424 19.27 -2.69 -2.88
CA LEU A 424 19.70 -2.03 -4.12
C LEU A 424 21.21 -2.00 -4.26
N ASN A 425 21.97 -1.83 -3.16
CA ASN A 425 23.42 -1.89 -3.17
C ASN A 425 23.95 -3.29 -3.54
N GLU A 426 23.23 -4.35 -3.17
CA GLU A 426 23.54 -5.72 -3.63
C GLU A 426 23.45 -5.86 -5.16
N LEU A 427 22.63 -5.04 -5.82
CA LEU A 427 22.52 -4.97 -7.27
C LEU A 427 23.50 -3.97 -7.92
N GLY A 428 24.27 -3.22 -7.12
CA GLY A 428 25.26 -2.27 -7.62
C GLY A 428 24.90 -0.79 -7.46
N ALA A 429 23.85 -0.43 -6.71
CA ALA A 429 23.57 0.96 -6.41
C ALA A 429 24.63 1.61 -5.50
N GLY A 430 24.73 2.94 -5.54
CA GLY A 430 25.62 3.73 -4.68
C GLY A 430 24.81 4.48 -3.61
N ILE A 431 24.22 3.81 -2.62
CA ILE A 431 23.36 4.42 -1.59
C ILE A 431 24.00 4.26 -0.21
N THR A 432 24.20 5.36 0.51
CA THR A 432 24.70 5.36 1.89
C THR A 432 23.64 5.94 2.83
N ARG A 433 23.32 5.23 3.90
CA ARG A 433 22.45 5.72 4.99
C ARG A 433 23.31 6.45 6.03
N ILE A 434 22.95 7.70 6.39
CA ILE A 434 23.63 8.56 7.36
C ILE A 434 22.69 9.10 8.44
#